data_8ff676e3c5162aad23a7c36b8f763793
#
_entry.id   8ff676e3c5162aad23a7c36b8f763793
#
_cell.length_a   1.000
_cell.length_b   1.000
_cell.length_c   1.000
_cell.angle_alpha   90.00
_cell.angle_beta   90.00
_cell.angle_gamma   90.00
#
_symmetry.space_group_name_H-M   'P 1'
#
loop_
_entity.id
_entity.type
_entity.pdbx_description
1 polymer ?
#
loop_
_entity_poly.entity_id
_entity_poly.type
_entity_poly.pdbx_seq_one_letter_code
_entity_poly.pdbx_strand_id
1 'polypeptide(L)'
;TPPGSSLAQTRKTMEMIDERIREIPQIKIYSNVTGYSMMGGQAASGGMLIIKLKHWDERQEAQDHINAIIAAIYQHTADIKSAKLFAFAQPTIMGYGMGSGFEMYVQDRAGGSVENLQKYTQDFIAALNRRPEISMAYTTFDTKFPQYMVEVDAVKCQRAGVTTSDVLSVLSGYIGGNYSSNLNRFSKLYRVMIQARKDYRLDKESLNNMFVRTESGEMAPVGQFITLTKVYGAETLTRFNMYTSIPVNGMPADGYSSGDAIAAIEEVASQTLPTGYGYEFSGITREESSSTGNTVIIFIICIVFIYLILCSLYESIFIPMVVILAVPFGLMGSFLFAKCFGLENNIYMQTGLIMLIGLLSKTAILLTEYASARRRQGMSIAQAAVAAAGVRLRPI
;
A
#
# COMPACT_ATOMS: atom_id res chain seq x y z
N THR A 1 1.80 -17.26 8.07
CA THR A 1 1.42 -18.48 8.82
C THR A 1 0.48 -18.11 9.98
N PRO A 2 -0.20 -19.06 10.65
CA PRO A 2 -1.08 -18.75 11.78
C PRO A 2 -0.37 -17.93 12.87
N PRO A 3 -1.11 -17.05 13.58
CA PRO A 3 -0.55 -16.29 14.70
C PRO A 3 0.11 -17.21 15.74
N GLY A 4 1.31 -16.85 16.21
CA GLY A 4 2.09 -17.66 17.14
C GLY A 4 2.93 -18.78 16.53
N SER A 5 2.95 -18.89 15.19
CA SER A 5 3.88 -19.82 14.50
C SER A 5 5.33 -19.44 14.77
N SER A 6 6.18 -20.46 14.97
CA SER A 6 7.62 -20.24 15.13
C SER A 6 8.27 -19.86 13.79
N LEU A 7 9.40 -19.15 13.87
CA LEU A 7 10.18 -18.79 12.68
C LEU A 7 10.60 -20.02 11.85
N ALA A 8 10.90 -21.15 12.52
CA ALA A 8 11.25 -22.40 11.85
C ALA A 8 10.08 -22.97 11.03
N GLN A 9 8.86 -22.90 11.58
CA GLN A 9 7.66 -23.33 10.87
C GLN A 9 7.33 -22.41 9.69
N THR A 10 7.44 -21.11 9.89
CA THR A 10 7.26 -20.12 8.81
C THR A 10 8.28 -20.34 7.71
N ARG A 11 9.55 -20.58 8.05
CA ARG A 11 10.60 -20.90 7.09
C ARG A 11 10.25 -22.13 6.26
N LYS A 12 9.80 -23.22 6.91
CA LYS A 12 9.37 -24.44 6.19
C LYS A 12 8.24 -24.15 5.20
N THR A 13 7.25 -23.35 5.61
CA THR A 13 6.16 -22.95 4.71
C THR A 13 6.66 -22.08 3.55
N MET A 14 7.60 -21.18 3.81
CA MET A 14 8.22 -20.35 2.76
C MET A 14 9.03 -21.18 1.77
N GLU A 15 9.72 -22.23 2.22
CA GLU A 15 10.43 -23.20 1.37
C GLU A 15 9.45 -23.96 0.46
N MET A 16 8.29 -24.38 0.98
CA MET A 16 7.24 -25.01 0.18
C MET A 16 6.68 -24.05 -0.89
N ILE A 17 6.44 -22.80 -0.56
CA ILE A 17 5.99 -21.77 -1.53
C ILE A 17 7.06 -21.57 -2.60
N ASP A 18 8.33 -21.52 -2.19
CA ASP A 18 9.49 -21.37 -3.06
C ASP A 18 9.56 -22.44 -4.14
N GLU A 19 9.37 -23.71 -3.76
CA GLU A 19 9.34 -24.84 -4.68
C GLU A 19 8.23 -24.71 -5.74
N ARG A 20 7.02 -24.26 -5.34
CA ARG A 20 5.89 -24.07 -6.26
C ARG A 20 6.08 -22.91 -7.23
N ILE A 21 6.66 -21.81 -6.74
CA ILE A 21 6.89 -20.60 -7.55
C ILE A 21 7.96 -20.83 -8.62
N ARG A 22 8.94 -21.67 -8.36
CA ARG A 22 9.98 -22.03 -9.36
C ARG A 22 9.43 -22.61 -10.64
N GLU A 23 8.27 -23.23 -10.60
CA GLU A 23 7.62 -23.84 -11.76
C GLU A 23 7.03 -22.79 -12.73
N ILE A 24 6.93 -21.52 -12.32
CA ILE A 24 6.35 -20.43 -13.13
C ILE A 24 7.40 -19.85 -14.06
N PRO A 25 7.30 -20.05 -15.39
CA PRO A 25 8.39 -19.73 -16.34
C PRO A 25 8.62 -18.22 -16.51
N GLN A 26 7.63 -17.38 -16.17
CA GLN A 26 7.70 -15.92 -16.27
C GLN A 26 8.56 -15.27 -15.17
N ILE A 27 8.88 -16.01 -14.11
CA ILE A 27 9.69 -15.52 -13.00
C ILE A 27 11.17 -15.64 -13.37
N LYS A 28 11.91 -14.53 -13.25
CA LYS A 28 13.35 -14.48 -13.50
C LYS A 28 14.16 -14.78 -12.25
N ILE A 29 13.81 -14.12 -11.15
CA ILE A 29 14.48 -14.25 -9.85
C ILE A 29 13.52 -13.82 -8.75
N TYR A 30 13.68 -14.37 -7.58
CA TYR A 30 12.95 -13.95 -6.39
C TYR A 30 13.85 -13.95 -5.16
N SER A 31 13.45 -13.19 -4.16
CA SER A 31 14.10 -13.11 -2.85
C SER A 31 13.10 -13.50 -1.78
N ASN A 32 13.50 -14.47 -0.94
CA ASN A 32 12.69 -14.97 0.17
C ASN A 32 13.16 -14.35 1.48
N VAL A 33 12.25 -13.69 2.20
CA VAL A 33 12.49 -13.09 3.50
C VAL A 33 11.54 -13.72 4.51
N THR A 34 12.07 -14.45 5.48
CA THR A 34 11.30 -15.08 6.56
C THR A 34 11.42 -14.26 7.83
N GLY A 35 10.31 -14.09 8.54
CA GLY A 35 10.27 -13.29 9.78
C GLY A 35 10.00 -11.80 9.57
N TYR A 36 9.61 -11.43 8.36
CA TYR A 36 9.24 -10.06 8.00
C TYR A 36 8.11 -10.05 6.98
N SER A 37 7.18 -9.12 7.13
CA SER A 37 6.10 -8.85 6.18
C SER A 37 6.04 -7.35 5.92
N MET A 38 5.81 -6.94 4.68
CA MET A 38 5.61 -5.53 4.33
C MET A 38 4.44 -4.89 5.07
N MET A 39 3.39 -5.66 5.33
CA MET A 39 2.16 -5.17 5.98
C MET A 39 2.22 -5.21 7.50
N GLY A 40 2.82 -6.26 8.08
CA GLY A 40 2.84 -6.51 9.53
C GLY A 40 4.18 -6.19 10.20
N GLY A 41 5.23 -5.83 9.44
CA GLY A 41 6.56 -5.60 9.99
C GLY A 41 7.27 -6.89 10.39
N GLN A 42 8.08 -6.85 11.45
CA GLN A 42 8.79 -8.00 12.00
C GLN A 42 7.83 -8.90 12.80
N ALA A 43 7.63 -10.13 12.32
CA ALA A 43 6.80 -11.14 12.98
C ALA A 43 7.31 -12.54 12.65
N ALA A 44 7.47 -13.41 13.65
CA ALA A 44 7.93 -14.79 13.43
C ALA A 44 6.99 -15.57 12.50
N SER A 45 5.70 -15.22 12.48
CA SER A 45 4.66 -15.81 11.62
C SER A 45 4.60 -15.21 10.21
N GLY A 46 5.35 -14.11 9.96
CA GLY A 46 5.36 -13.40 8.68
C GLY A 46 6.45 -13.89 7.72
N GLY A 47 6.16 -13.81 6.43
CA GLY A 47 7.13 -14.05 5.38
C GLY A 47 6.79 -13.23 4.13
N MET A 48 7.79 -12.91 3.33
CA MET A 48 7.64 -12.11 2.12
C MET A 48 8.50 -12.67 0.99
N LEU A 49 7.94 -12.71 -0.20
CA LEU A 49 8.64 -13.01 -1.45
C LEU A 49 8.63 -11.77 -2.34
N ILE A 50 9.79 -11.34 -2.76
CA ILE A 50 9.95 -10.27 -3.75
C ILE A 50 10.29 -10.95 -5.06
N ILE A 51 9.37 -10.91 -6.02
CA ILE A 51 9.47 -11.62 -7.29
C ILE A 51 9.78 -10.61 -8.39
N LYS A 52 10.85 -10.86 -9.14
CA LYS A 52 11.19 -10.12 -10.34
C LYS A 52 10.87 -10.97 -11.56
N LEU A 53 10.02 -10.45 -12.43
CA LEU A 53 9.62 -11.09 -13.67
C LEU A 53 10.69 -10.91 -14.75
N LYS A 54 10.63 -11.72 -15.81
CA LYS A 54 11.42 -11.57 -17.03
C LYS A 54 11.11 -10.23 -17.71
N HIS A 55 11.96 -9.80 -18.65
CA HIS A 55 11.75 -8.54 -19.37
C HIS A 55 10.46 -8.57 -20.20
N TRP A 56 9.89 -7.42 -20.53
CA TRP A 56 8.67 -7.30 -21.32
C TRP A 56 8.78 -7.97 -22.69
N ASP A 57 9.98 -7.92 -23.33
CA ASP A 57 10.22 -8.55 -24.62
C ASP A 57 10.16 -10.09 -24.58
N GLU A 58 10.35 -10.67 -23.40
CA GLU A 58 10.30 -12.11 -23.15
C GLU A 58 8.90 -12.56 -22.66
N ARG A 59 7.95 -11.61 -22.53
CA ARG A 59 6.61 -11.83 -21.98
C ARG A 59 5.55 -11.09 -22.82
N GLN A 60 5.27 -11.61 -24.02
CA GLN A 60 4.38 -10.94 -24.99
C GLN A 60 2.99 -11.61 -25.10
N GLU A 61 2.79 -12.77 -24.50
CA GLU A 61 1.54 -13.50 -24.57
C GLU A 61 0.55 -13.04 -23.47
N ALA A 62 -0.73 -13.31 -23.67
CA ALA A 62 -1.78 -12.95 -22.71
C ALA A 62 -1.56 -13.59 -21.32
N GLN A 63 -1.03 -14.82 -21.29
CA GLN A 63 -0.66 -15.52 -20.06
C GLN A 63 0.55 -14.91 -19.32
N ASP A 64 1.30 -14.03 -19.97
CA ASP A 64 2.47 -13.34 -19.42
C ASP A 64 2.09 -12.01 -18.75
N HIS A 65 0.82 -11.63 -18.83
CA HIS A 65 0.31 -10.42 -18.16
C HIS A 65 0.38 -10.60 -16.64
N ILE A 66 0.63 -9.51 -15.91
CA ILE A 66 0.81 -9.53 -14.45
C ILE A 66 -0.35 -10.19 -13.70
N ASN A 67 -1.59 -9.95 -14.11
CA ASN A 67 -2.76 -10.54 -13.47
C ASN A 67 -2.84 -12.05 -13.70
N ALA A 68 -2.45 -12.53 -14.90
CA ALA A 68 -2.36 -13.95 -15.18
C ALA A 68 -1.27 -14.65 -14.35
N ILE A 69 -0.13 -13.99 -14.16
CA ILE A 69 0.96 -14.51 -13.31
C ILE A 69 0.52 -14.56 -11.84
N ILE A 70 -0.17 -13.54 -11.34
CA ILE A 70 -0.74 -13.55 -9.99
C ILE A 70 -1.74 -14.70 -9.82
N ALA A 71 -2.62 -14.91 -10.79
CA ALA A 71 -3.55 -16.04 -10.79
C ALA A 71 -2.81 -17.39 -10.82
N ALA A 72 -1.74 -17.53 -11.60
CA ALA A 72 -0.89 -18.71 -11.62
C ALA A 72 -0.21 -18.96 -10.27
N ILE A 73 0.30 -17.91 -9.58
CA ILE A 73 0.85 -18.03 -8.23
C ILE A 73 -0.20 -18.60 -7.26
N TYR A 74 -1.42 -18.06 -7.26
CA TYR A 74 -2.50 -18.60 -6.43
C TYR A 74 -2.84 -20.05 -6.77
N GLN A 75 -2.83 -20.42 -8.05
CA GLN A 75 -3.13 -21.76 -8.52
C GLN A 75 -2.06 -22.78 -8.09
N HIS A 76 -0.77 -22.43 -8.27
CA HIS A 76 0.36 -23.27 -7.86
C HIS A 76 0.52 -23.41 -6.35
N THR A 77 -0.03 -22.49 -5.57
CA THR A 77 0.06 -22.49 -4.09
C THR A 77 -1.26 -22.87 -3.40
N ALA A 78 -2.29 -23.26 -4.15
CA ALA A 78 -3.63 -23.56 -3.62
C ALA A 78 -3.66 -24.74 -2.62
N ASP A 79 -2.70 -25.66 -2.70
CA ASP A 79 -2.52 -26.79 -1.80
C ASP A 79 -1.90 -26.39 -0.44
N ILE A 80 -1.27 -25.21 -0.34
CA ILE A 80 -0.59 -24.75 0.87
C ILE A 80 -1.61 -24.12 1.83
N LYS A 81 -2.15 -24.94 2.75
CA LYS A 81 -3.13 -24.49 3.77
C LYS A 81 -2.47 -23.98 5.06
N SER A 82 -1.15 -24.10 5.19
CA SER A 82 -0.39 -23.69 6.38
C SER A 82 -0.15 -22.18 6.47
N ALA A 83 -0.51 -21.40 5.44
CA ALA A 83 -0.41 -19.95 5.43
C ALA A 83 -1.54 -19.33 4.61
N LYS A 84 -1.83 -18.03 4.91
CA LYS A 84 -2.59 -17.16 4.01
C LYS A 84 -1.59 -16.45 3.12
N LEU A 85 -1.74 -16.58 1.81
CA LEU A 85 -0.88 -15.97 0.82
C LEU A 85 -1.61 -14.82 0.15
N PHE A 86 -0.92 -13.68 -0.01
CA PHE A 86 -1.39 -12.52 -0.73
C PHE A 86 -0.35 -12.17 -1.78
N ALA A 87 -0.73 -12.25 -3.05
CA ALA A 87 0.11 -11.86 -4.18
C ALA A 87 -0.48 -10.59 -4.82
N PHE A 88 0.36 -9.58 -5.01
CA PHE A 88 -0.05 -8.30 -5.61
C PHE A 88 1.12 -7.69 -6.37
N ALA A 89 0.81 -6.88 -7.38
CA ALA A 89 1.81 -6.09 -8.08
C ALA A 89 2.23 -4.89 -7.22
N GLN A 90 3.45 -4.39 -7.46
CA GLN A 90 3.88 -3.14 -6.86
C GLN A 90 3.06 -1.97 -7.43
N PRO A 91 2.84 -0.89 -6.65
CA PRO A 91 2.21 0.30 -7.16
C PRO A 91 3.07 0.91 -8.28
N THR A 92 2.44 1.50 -9.26
CA THR A 92 3.13 2.12 -10.40
C THR A 92 3.99 3.32 -9.99
N ILE A 93 3.64 4.00 -8.89
CA ILE A 93 4.47 5.06 -8.28
C ILE A 93 4.99 4.53 -6.94
N MET A 94 6.30 4.33 -6.86
CA MET A 94 6.95 3.93 -5.61
C MET A 94 6.73 4.99 -4.51
N GLY A 95 6.34 4.54 -3.31
CA GLY A 95 6.07 5.41 -2.17
C GLY A 95 4.60 5.77 -1.97
N TYR A 96 3.73 5.47 -2.91
CA TYR A 96 2.29 5.69 -2.80
C TYR A 96 1.52 4.39 -2.57
N GLY A 97 1.81 3.71 -1.46
CA GLY A 97 1.16 2.46 -1.07
C GLY A 97 2.06 1.24 -1.20
N MET A 98 1.55 0.08 -0.78
CA MET A 98 2.29 -1.18 -0.77
C MET A 98 2.01 -2.05 -1.99
N GLY A 99 0.83 -1.92 -2.60
CA GLY A 99 0.41 -2.73 -3.75
C GLY A 99 -0.45 -1.96 -4.73
N SER A 100 -0.74 -2.58 -5.86
CA SER A 100 -1.78 -2.11 -6.77
C SER A 100 -3.16 -2.34 -6.14
N GLY A 101 -4.06 -1.40 -6.32
CA GLY A 101 -5.40 -1.43 -5.76
C GLY A 101 -5.65 -0.30 -4.76
N PHE A 102 -6.66 -0.46 -3.92
CA PHE A 102 -6.99 0.54 -2.91
C PHE A 102 -6.40 0.19 -1.54
N GLU A 103 -6.04 1.23 -0.80
CA GLU A 103 -5.52 1.15 0.56
C GLU A 103 -6.24 2.15 1.45
N MET A 104 -6.69 1.70 2.61
CA MET A 104 -7.35 2.54 3.61
C MET A 104 -7.10 2.03 5.03
N TYR A 105 -7.36 2.89 5.99
CA TYR A 105 -7.32 2.57 7.41
C TYR A 105 -8.69 2.77 8.03
N VAL A 106 -9.27 1.72 8.61
CA VAL A 106 -10.46 1.83 9.45
C VAL A 106 -10.04 2.29 10.83
N GLN A 107 -10.62 3.38 11.32
CA GLN A 107 -10.17 4.11 12.50
C GLN A 107 -11.19 4.01 13.63
N ASP A 108 -10.71 3.81 14.85
CA ASP A 108 -11.47 4.05 16.07
C ASP A 108 -11.25 5.50 16.54
N ARG A 109 -12.28 6.33 16.40
CA ARG A 109 -12.29 7.75 16.81
C ARG A 109 -12.96 7.96 18.15
N ALA A 110 -13.60 6.91 18.71
CA ALA A 110 -14.30 6.95 19.98
C ALA A 110 -13.46 6.45 21.17
N GLY A 111 -12.30 5.82 20.91
CA GLY A 111 -11.46 5.22 21.96
C GLY A 111 -12.04 3.93 22.52
N GLY A 112 -12.69 3.13 21.66
CA GLY A 112 -13.24 1.83 22.02
C GLY A 112 -12.18 0.73 22.17
N SER A 113 -12.64 -0.52 22.26
CA SER A 113 -11.73 -1.67 22.33
C SER A 113 -11.24 -2.10 20.94
N VAL A 114 -10.04 -2.69 20.90
CA VAL A 114 -9.43 -3.21 19.66
C VAL A 114 -10.27 -4.35 19.07
N GLU A 115 -10.92 -5.15 19.92
CA GLU A 115 -11.80 -6.24 19.51
C GLU A 115 -13.05 -5.70 18.77
N ASN A 116 -13.63 -4.60 19.24
CA ASN A 116 -14.74 -3.94 18.56
C ASN A 116 -14.30 -3.37 17.21
N LEU A 117 -13.15 -2.70 17.17
CA LEU A 117 -12.57 -2.19 15.93
C LEU A 117 -12.36 -3.33 14.93
N GLN A 118 -11.81 -4.46 15.37
CA GLN A 118 -11.61 -5.63 14.50
C GLN A 118 -12.95 -6.17 13.99
N LYS A 119 -13.95 -6.29 14.86
CA LYS A 119 -15.29 -6.77 14.47
C LYS A 119 -15.91 -5.89 13.40
N TYR A 120 -15.97 -4.57 13.61
CA TYR A 120 -16.54 -3.65 12.62
C TYR A 120 -15.73 -3.61 11.33
N THR A 121 -14.41 -3.75 11.42
CA THR A 121 -13.56 -3.86 10.22
C THR A 121 -13.85 -5.14 9.43
N GLN A 122 -14.08 -6.27 10.11
CA GLN A 122 -14.42 -7.54 9.44
C GLN A 122 -15.81 -7.48 8.80
N ASP A 123 -16.80 -6.88 9.50
CA ASP A 123 -18.15 -6.67 8.96
C ASP A 123 -18.11 -5.76 7.73
N PHE A 124 -17.32 -4.69 7.78
CA PHE A 124 -17.08 -3.80 6.67
C PHE A 124 -16.41 -4.49 5.47
N ILE A 125 -15.34 -5.27 5.69
CA ILE A 125 -14.67 -6.07 4.65
C ILE A 125 -15.64 -7.08 4.04
N ALA A 126 -16.46 -7.75 4.85
CA ALA A 126 -17.46 -8.69 4.38
C ALA A 126 -18.53 -8.01 3.50
N ALA A 127 -18.90 -6.78 3.81
CA ALA A 127 -19.82 -5.97 3.01
C ALA A 127 -19.17 -5.53 1.70
N LEU A 128 -17.91 -5.10 1.72
CA LEU A 128 -17.14 -4.75 0.52
C LEU A 128 -17.01 -5.93 -0.44
N ASN A 129 -16.69 -7.12 0.06
CA ASN A 129 -16.54 -8.32 -0.76
C ASN A 129 -17.86 -8.82 -1.40
N ARG A 130 -19.01 -8.23 -1.08
CA ARG A 130 -20.29 -8.49 -1.75
C ARG A 130 -20.58 -7.53 -2.90
N ARG A 131 -19.77 -6.49 -3.04
CA ARG A 131 -19.94 -5.48 -4.09
C ARG A 131 -19.34 -5.97 -5.40
N PRO A 132 -20.02 -5.78 -6.54
CA PRO A 132 -19.51 -6.18 -7.86
C PRO A 132 -18.27 -5.36 -8.27
N GLU A 133 -18.09 -4.15 -7.72
CA GLU A 133 -16.95 -3.27 -8.01
C GLU A 133 -15.66 -3.72 -7.32
N ILE A 134 -15.75 -4.60 -6.33
CA ILE A 134 -14.63 -5.05 -5.51
C ILE A 134 -14.32 -6.52 -5.82
N SER A 135 -13.12 -6.80 -6.29
CA SER A 135 -12.64 -8.17 -6.48
C SER A 135 -12.30 -8.83 -5.14
N MET A 136 -11.58 -8.12 -4.30
CA MET A 136 -11.15 -8.61 -2.98
C MET A 136 -10.82 -7.43 -2.06
N ALA A 137 -11.34 -7.46 -0.84
CA ALA A 137 -10.91 -6.63 0.27
C ALA A 137 -10.45 -7.51 1.42
N TYR A 138 -9.33 -7.17 2.07
CA TYR A 138 -8.74 -7.97 3.13
C TYR A 138 -7.93 -7.13 4.12
N THR A 139 -7.70 -7.73 5.29
CA THR A 139 -6.74 -7.23 6.28
C THR A 139 -5.86 -8.36 6.78
N THR A 140 -4.66 -8.05 7.19
CA THR A 140 -3.73 -8.97 7.86
C THR A 140 -3.79 -8.85 9.39
N PHE A 141 -4.57 -7.90 9.90
CA PHE A 141 -4.73 -7.66 11.33
C PHE A 141 -5.54 -8.78 11.98
N ASP A 142 -5.04 -9.29 13.11
CA ASP A 142 -5.73 -10.30 13.92
C ASP A 142 -5.44 -10.08 15.41
N THR A 143 -6.45 -10.28 16.26
CA THR A 143 -6.35 -10.23 17.73
C THR A 143 -6.14 -11.62 18.36
N LYS A 144 -5.97 -12.66 17.55
CA LYS A 144 -5.80 -14.04 18.03
C LYS A 144 -4.34 -14.43 18.30
N PHE A 145 -3.44 -13.46 18.37
CA PHE A 145 -2.05 -13.75 18.69
C PHE A 145 -1.92 -14.17 20.16
N PRO A 146 -1.39 -15.38 20.46
CA PRO A 146 -1.27 -15.88 21.82
C PRO A 146 -0.17 -15.13 22.57
N GLN A 147 -0.50 -14.61 23.74
CA GLN A 147 0.40 -13.84 24.61
C GLN A 147 0.28 -14.32 26.04
N TYR A 148 1.26 -13.98 26.87
CA TYR A 148 1.17 -14.13 28.32
C TYR A 148 1.16 -12.74 28.96
N MET A 149 0.06 -12.46 29.69
CA MET A 149 0.01 -11.31 30.59
C MET A 149 0.86 -11.64 31.82
N VAL A 150 1.81 -10.77 32.11
CA VAL A 150 2.68 -10.87 33.29
C VAL A 150 2.15 -9.91 34.35
N GLU A 151 1.66 -10.45 35.45
CA GLU A 151 1.28 -9.67 36.62
C GLU A 151 2.34 -9.85 37.71
N VAL A 152 2.93 -8.73 38.17
CA VAL A 152 3.94 -8.73 39.21
C VAL A 152 3.26 -8.45 40.56
N ASP A 153 3.44 -9.34 41.51
CA ASP A 153 2.94 -9.18 42.90
C ASP A 153 3.84 -8.19 43.66
N ALA A 154 3.41 -6.93 43.69
CA ALA A 154 4.17 -5.87 44.35
C ALA A 154 4.34 -6.09 45.86
N VAL A 155 3.39 -6.77 46.51
CA VAL A 155 3.48 -7.05 47.97
C VAL A 155 4.55 -8.09 48.25
N LYS A 156 4.61 -9.16 47.43
CA LYS A 156 5.68 -10.16 47.55
C LYS A 156 7.05 -9.56 47.23
N CYS A 157 7.14 -8.71 46.21
CA CYS A 157 8.36 -8.00 45.85
C CYS A 157 8.87 -7.19 47.07
N GLN A 158 7.99 -6.34 47.64
CA GLN A 158 8.37 -5.49 48.77
C GLN A 158 8.82 -6.29 50.00
N ARG A 159 8.15 -7.40 50.32
CA ARG A 159 8.52 -8.28 51.43
C ARG A 159 9.88 -8.93 51.23
N ALA A 160 10.28 -9.17 49.98
CA ALA A 160 11.56 -9.77 49.64
C ALA A 160 12.67 -8.73 49.38
N GLY A 161 12.40 -7.45 49.55
CA GLY A 161 13.35 -6.38 49.23
C GLY A 161 13.71 -6.34 47.74
N VAL A 162 12.73 -6.52 46.86
CA VAL A 162 12.88 -6.47 45.38
C VAL A 162 11.93 -5.44 44.85
N THR A 163 12.36 -4.65 43.85
CA THR A 163 11.42 -3.75 43.14
C THR A 163 10.71 -4.45 41.99
N THR A 164 9.49 -4.04 41.68
CA THR A 164 8.75 -4.56 40.53
C THR A 164 9.52 -4.27 39.23
N SER A 165 10.25 -3.15 39.17
CA SER A 165 11.09 -2.77 38.05
C SER A 165 12.24 -3.75 37.82
N ASP A 166 12.87 -4.25 38.89
CA ASP A 166 13.97 -5.22 38.77
C ASP A 166 13.45 -6.54 38.20
N VAL A 167 12.29 -7.02 38.67
CA VAL A 167 11.65 -8.23 38.14
C VAL A 167 11.38 -8.09 36.64
N LEU A 168 10.76 -6.96 36.22
CA LEU A 168 10.46 -6.70 34.81
C LEU A 168 11.73 -6.53 33.96
N SER A 169 12.77 -5.91 34.51
CA SER A 169 14.06 -5.73 33.82
C SER A 169 14.77 -7.07 33.58
N VAL A 170 14.72 -7.98 34.55
CA VAL A 170 15.27 -9.33 34.40
C VAL A 170 14.48 -10.08 33.30
N LEU A 171 13.16 -10.07 33.35
CA LEU A 171 12.33 -10.71 32.31
C LEU A 171 12.63 -10.14 30.93
N SER A 172 12.69 -8.83 30.81
CA SER A 172 13.00 -8.15 29.54
C SER A 172 14.37 -8.56 29.01
N GLY A 173 15.39 -8.59 29.86
CA GLY A 173 16.75 -8.99 29.49
C GLY A 173 16.87 -10.45 29.07
N TYR A 174 16.27 -11.36 29.83
CA TYR A 174 16.35 -12.80 29.54
C TYR A 174 15.52 -13.19 28.31
N ILE A 175 14.27 -12.71 28.21
CA ILE A 175 13.33 -13.12 27.17
C ILE A 175 13.46 -12.22 25.93
N GLY A 176 13.39 -10.90 26.11
CA GLY A 176 13.43 -9.92 25.03
C GLY A 176 14.82 -9.64 24.47
N GLY A 177 15.82 -9.76 25.34
CA GLY A 177 17.19 -9.36 25.05
C GLY A 177 17.45 -7.88 25.32
N ASN A 178 18.64 -7.60 25.80
CA ASN A 178 19.12 -6.27 26.10
C ASN A 178 20.14 -5.80 25.06
N TYR A 179 19.91 -4.64 24.49
CA TYR A 179 20.87 -3.97 23.62
C TYR A 179 22.01 -3.39 24.48
N SER A 180 23.20 -3.95 24.32
CA SER A 180 24.36 -3.58 25.16
C SER A 180 25.26 -2.54 24.48
N SER A 181 25.64 -2.75 23.23
CA SER A 181 26.57 -1.89 22.52
C SER A 181 26.53 -2.08 21.00
N ASN A 182 27.35 -1.30 20.29
CA ASN A 182 27.61 -1.48 18.87
C ASN A 182 29.04 -2.01 18.63
N LEU A 183 29.17 -2.92 17.68
CA LEU A 183 30.45 -3.40 17.18
C LEU A 183 30.62 -2.96 15.72
N ASN A 184 31.66 -2.16 15.46
CA ASN A 184 32.06 -1.80 14.10
C ASN A 184 33.02 -2.85 13.55
N ARG A 185 32.62 -3.55 12.48
CA ARG A 185 33.46 -4.52 11.78
C ARG A 185 33.13 -4.54 10.29
N PHE A 186 34.15 -4.64 9.46
CA PHE A 186 34.01 -4.65 7.98
C PHE A 186 33.20 -3.46 7.45
N SER A 187 33.41 -2.26 7.97
CA SER A 187 32.70 -1.04 7.61
C SER A 187 31.18 -1.10 7.86
N LYS A 188 30.73 -2.03 8.70
CA LYS A 188 29.33 -2.19 9.11
C LYS A 188 29.18 -2.10 10.62
N LEU A 189 28.04 -1.54 11.03
CA LEU A 189 27.64 -1.45 12.42
C LEU A 189 26.80 -2.67 12.81
N TYR A 190 27.25 -3.45 13.76
CA TYR A 190 26.53 -4.59 14.32
C TYR A 190 26.05 -4.27 15.72
N ARG A 191 24.76 -4.54 15.98
CA ARG A 191 24.20 -4.42 17.33
C ARG A 191 24.58 -5.63 18.17
N VAL A 192 25.10 -5.40 19.35
CA VAL A 192 25.38 -6.45 20.34
C VAL A 192 24.17 -6.59 21.25
N MET A 193 23.47 -7.71 21.13
CA MET A 193 22.30 -8.06 21.93
C MET A 193 22.68 -9.17 22.92
N ILE A 194 22.36 -8.99 24.20
CA ILE A 194 22.54 -9.99 25.26
C ILE A 194 21.17 -10.58 25.57
N GLN A 195 21.06 -11.90 25.47
CA GLN A 195 19.82 -12.63 25.71
C GLN A 195 20.13 -14.00 26.29
N ALA A 196 19.21 -14.56 27.05
CA ALA A 196 19.35 -15.94 27.53
C ALA A 196 19.40 -16.92 26.36
N ARG A 197 20.21 -18.01 26.53
CA ARG A 197 20.19 -19.12 25.58
C ARG A 197 18.77 -19.67 25.44
N LYS A 198 18.47 -20.22 24.26
CA LYS A 198 17.15 -20.76 23.93
C LYS A 198 16.64 -21.74 24.99
N ASP A 199 17.53 -22.64 25.47
CA ASP A 199 17.20 -23.69 26.42
C ASP A 199 16.70 -23.17 27.79
N TYR A 200 17.04 -21.92 28.12
CA TYR A 200 16.68 -21.26 29.40
C TYR A 200 15.47 -20.29 29.25
N ARG A 201 14.76 -20.32 28.14
CA ARG A 201 13.59 -19.44 27.89
C ARG A 201 12.50 -20.08 27.03
N LEU A 202 12.45 -21.44 26.99
CA LEU A 202 11.53 -22.19 26.12
C LEU A 202 10.11 -22.26 26.65
N ASP A 203 9.96 -22.36 27.96
CA ASP A 203 8.71 -22.67 28.65
C ASP A 203 8.52 -21.82 29.92
N LYS A 204 7.39 -22.02 30.59
CA LYS A 204 7.07 -21.32 31.84
C LYS A 204 8.00 -21.73 32.98
N GLU A 205 8.45 -22.96 33.00
CA GLU A 205 9.35 -23.52 34.01
C GLU A 205 10.71 -22.83 33.97
N SER A 206 11.11 -22.33 32.80
CA SER A 206 12.34 -21.53 32.62
C SER A 206 12.36 -20.26 33.48
N LEU A 207 11.20 -19.71 33.87
CA LEU A 207 11.13 -18.54 34.76
C LEU A 207 11.68 -18.82 36.19
N ASN A 208 11.64 -20.07 36.63
CA ASN A 208 12.21 -20.46 37.91
C ASN A 208 13.76 -20.47 37.92
N ASN A 209 14.35 -20.44 36.72
CA ASN A 209 15.79 -20.36 36.51
C ASN A 209 16.28 -18.92 36.25
N MET A 210 15.39 -17.95 36.33
CA MET A 210 15.71 -16.52 36.26
C MET A 210 15.70 -15.96 37.67
N PHE A 211 16.74 -15.23 38.04
CA PHE A 211 16.91 -14.72 39.38
C PHE A 211 16.99 -13.20 39.37
N VAL A 212 16.39 -12.61 40.40
CA VAL A 212 16.50 -11.19 40.72
C VAL A 212 17.25 -11.05 42.04
N ARG A 213 18.08 -10.01 42.18
CA ARG A 213 18.82 -9.73 43.38
C ARG A 213 17.97 -8.95 44.39
N THR A 214 17.93 -9.42 45.63
CA THR A 214 17.27 -8.75 46.76
C THR A 214 18.17 -7.66 47.35
N GLU A 215 17.61 -6.77 48.17
CA GLU A 215 18.40 -5.77 48.91
C GLU A 215 19.42 -6.41 49.87
N SER A 216 19.12 -7.59 50.40
CA SER A 216 20.05 -8.36 51.23
C SER A 216 21.23 -8.95 50.43
N GLY A 217 21.19 -8.88 49.11
CA GLY A 217 22.19 -9.45 48.22
C GLY A 217 21.94 -10.90 47.79
N GLU A 218 20.88 -11.53 48.31
CA GLU A 218 20.50 -12.89 47.95
C GLU A 218 19.80 -12.92 46.56
N MET A 219 19.81 -14.09 45.92
CA MET A 219 19.17 -14.28 44.61
C MET A 219 17.84 -15.01 44.80
N ALA A 220 16.73 -14.38 44.36
CA ALA A 220 15.40 -14.93 44.44
C ALA A 220 14.84 -15.28 43.04
N PRO A 221 14.20 -16.44 42.84
CA PRO A 221 13.63 -16.82 41.56
C PRO A 221 12.50 -15.86 41.16
N VAL A 222 12.52 -15.39 39.90
CA VAL A 222 11.52 -14.45 39.36
C VAL A 222 10.12 -15.07 39.38
N GLY A 223 10.01 -16.38 39.17
CA GLY A 223 8.73 -17.09 39.11
C GLY A 223 7.88 -16.97 40.37
N GLN A 224 8.46 -16.67 41.54
CA GLN A 224 7.69 -16.48 42.79
C GLN A 224 6.99 -15.12 42.90
N PHE A 225 7.42 -14.12 42.10
CA PHE A 225 6.92 -12.76 42.11
C PHE A 225 5.89 -12.48 41.02
N ILE A 226 5.69 -13.40 40.05
CA ILE A 226 4.87 -13.19 38.90
C ILE A 226 3.78 -14.23 38.76
N THR A 227 2.67 -13.80 38.17
CA THR A 227 1.59 -14.68 37.69
C THR A 227 1.47 -14.53 36.19
N LEU A 228 1.43 -15.67 35.47
CA LEU A 228 1.26 -15.70 34.03
C LEU A 228 -0.16 -16.14 33.64
N THR A 229 -0.88 -15.26 32.98
CA THR A 229 -2.21 -15.57 32.43
C THR A 229 -2.12 -15.59 30.90
N LYS A 230 -2.58 -16.69 30.29
CA LYS A 230 -2.64 -16.77 28.82
C LYS A 230 -3.77 -15.89 28.30
N VAL A 231 -3.43 -14.95 27.43
CA VAL A 231 -4.34 -14.02 26.80
C VAL A 231 -4.17 -14.05 25.28
N TYR A 232 -5.13 -13.52 24.56
CA TYR A 232 -5.03 -13.30 23.13
C TYR A 232 -5.16 -11.82 22.87
N GLY A 233 -4.40 -11.31 21.91
CA GLY A 233 -4.41 -9.88 21.58
C GLY A 233 -3.81 -9.65 20.20
N ALA A 234 -3.71 -8.39 19.80
CA ALA A 234 -3.03 -8.02 18.59
C ALA A 234 -1.50 -8.08 18.78
N GLU A 235 -0.77 -8.61 17.81
CA GLU A 235 0.70 -8.60 17.81
C GLU A 235 1.24 -7.18 17.66
N THR A 236 0.60 -6.38 16.80
CA THR A 236 0.93 -4.97 16.55
C THR A 236 -0.34 -4.14 16.48
N LEU A 237 -0.27 -2.92 17.02
CA LEU A 237 -1.32 -1.92 16.89
C LEU A 237 -0.81 -0.77 16.03
N THR A 238 -1.53 -0.49 14.94
CA THR A 238 -1.21 0.61 14.05
C THR A 238 -2.03 1.84 14.41
N ARG A 239 -1.42 3.02 14.33
CA ARG A 239 -2.13 4.30 14.41
C ARG A 239 -1.95 5.04 13.09
N PHE A 240 -3.06 5.56 12.59
CA PHE A 240 -3.09 6.41 11.41
C PHE A 240 -3.78 7.73 11.78
N ASN A 241 -3.11 8.85 11.53
CA ASN A 241 -3.58 10.17 11.95
C ASN A 241 -4.01 10.23 13.42
N MET A 242 -3.19 9.66 14.33
CA MET A 242 -3.38 9.61 15.78
C MET A 242 -4.46 8.62 16.27
N TYR A 243 -5.31 8.08 15.40
CA TYR A 243 -6.34 7.11 15.77
C TYR A 243 -5.82 5.68 15.68
N THR A 244 -6.24 4.82 16.62
CA THR A 244 -6.01 3.38 16.51
C THR A 244 -6.74 2.86 15.28
N SER A 245 -6.04 2.14 14.40
CA SER A 245 -6.55 1.82 13.09
C SER A 245 -6.14 0.43 12.61
N ILE A 246 -6.95 -0.12 11.72
CA ILE A 246 -6.70 -1.39 11.05
C ILE A 246 -6.52 -1.13 9.56
N PRO A 247 -5.37 -1.52 8.95
CA PRO A 247 -5.18 -1.40 7.51
C PRO A 247 -6.09 -2.38 6.77
N VAL A 248 -6.75 -1.88 5.73
CA VAL A 248 -7.56 -2.65 4.79
C VAL A 248 -7.07 -2.38 3.39
N ASN A 249 -6.74 -3.44 2.69
CA ASN A 249 -6.28 -3.40 1.31
C ASN A 249 -7.26 -4.16 0.43
N GLY A 250 -7.31 -3.83 -0.84
CA GLY A 250 -8.15 -4.56 -1.78
C GLY A 250 -7.90 -4.16 -3.22
N MET A 251 -8.61 -4.81 -4.11
CA MET A 251 -8.51 -4.61 -5.56
C MET A 251 -9.89 -4.37 -6.16
N PRO A 252 -10.00 -3.45 -7.13
CA PRO A 252 -11.19 -3.35 -7.96
C PRO A 252 -11.43 -4.66 -8.72
N ALA A 253 -12.68 -4.93 -9.08
CA ALA A 253 -13.02 -6.04 -9.96
C ALA A 253 -12.68 -5.71 -11.42
N ASP A 254 -12.44 -6.73 -12.23
CA ASP A 254 -12.18 -6.54 -13.66
C ASP A 254 -13.32 -5.77 -14.32
N GLY A 255 -12.98 -4.72 -15.06
CA GLY A 255 -13.93 -3.84 -15.73
C GLY A 255 -14.44 -2.65 -14.91
N TYR A 256 -14.03 -2.54 -13.65
CA TYR A 256 -14.30 -1.39 -12.77
C TYR A 256 -13.04 -0.57 -12.54
N SER A 257 -13.20 0.74 -12.45
CA SER A 257 -12.09 1.66 -12.18
C SER A 257 -11.81 1.80 -10.70
N SER A 258 -10.63 2.35 -10.34
CA SER A 258 -10.32 2.74 -8.96
C SER A 258 -11.35 3.74 -8.40
N GLY A 259 -11.88 4.63 -9.22
CA GLY A 259 -12.94 5.57 -8.84
C GLY A 259 -14.26 4.88 -8.47
N ASP A 260 -14.66 3.83 -9.20
CA ASP A 260 -15.84 3.04 -8.89
C ASP A 260 -15.67 2.30 -7.54
N ALA A 261 -14.47 1.75 -7.31
CA ALA A 261 -14.14 1.12 -6.04
C ALA A 261 -14.18 2.12 -4.87
N ILE A 262 -13.65 3.34 -5.04
CA ILE A 262 -13.71 4.40 -4.02
C ILE A 262 -15.17 4.74 -3.71
N ALA A 263 -16.01 4.95 -4.71
CA ALA A 263 -17.43 5.26 -4.52
C ALA A 263 -18.17 4.12 -3.78
N ALA A 264 -17.89 2.86 -4.14
CA ALA A 264 -18.44 1.70 -3.45
C ALA A 264 -17.99 1.62 -1.98
N ILE A 265 -16.72 1.94 -1.71
CA ILE A 265 -16.17 1.99 -0.33
C ILE A 265 -16.88 3.06 0.49
N GLU A 266 -17.08 4.26 -0.05
CA GLU A 266 -17.77 5.38 0.61
C GLU A 266 -19.23 5.02 0.94
N GLU A 267 -19.94 4.40 0.00
CA GLU A 267 -21.31 3.94 0.21
C GLU A 267 -21.38 2.88 1.31
N VAL A 268 -20.56 1.82 1.23
CA VAL A 268 -20.56 0.74 2.21
C VAL A 268 -20.13 1.24 3.60
N ALA A 269 -19.16 2.15 3.68
CA ALA A 269 -18.71 2.74 4.93
C ALA A 269 -19.85 3.50 5.63
N SER A 270 -20.65 4.27 4.88
CA SER A 270 -21.78 5.00 5.42
C SER A 270 -22.88 4.10 6.00
N GLN A 271 -22.99 2.85 5.51
CA GLN A 271 -24.01 1.88 5.92
C GLN A 271 -23.54 0.95 7.04
N THR A 272 -22.23 0.67 7.13
CA THR A 272 -21.70 -0.41 7.99
C THR A 272 -20.90 0.09 9.18
N LEU A 273 -20.22 1.24 9.07
CA LEU A 273 -19.45 1.77 10.19
C LEU A 273 -20.33 2.54 11.16
N PRO A 274 -20.35 2.13 12.45
CA PRO A 274 -21.17 2.83 13.46
C PRO A 274 -20.53 4.18 13.84
N THR A 275 -21.34 5.03 14.50
CA THR A 275 -20.88 6.32 15.03
C THR A 275 -19.65 6.13 15.93
N GLY A 276 -18.60 6.94 15.71
CA GLY A 276 -17.33 6.84 16.41
C GLY A 276 -16.29 5.99 15.70
N TYR A 277 -16.64 5.30 14.62
CA TYR A 277 -15.71 4.63 13.72
C TYR A 277 -15.73 5.33 12.37
N GLY A 278 -14.57 5.39 11.74
CA GLY A 278 -14.42 6.02 10.43
C GLY A 278 -13.36 5.30 9.60
N TYR A 279 -13.15 5.79 8.42
CA TYR A 279 -12.06 5.32 7.56
C TYR A 279 -11.30 6.51 6.98
N GLU A 280 -10.11 6.26 6.50
CA GLU A 280 -9.31 7.23 5.79
C GLU A 280 -8.48 6.52 4.72
N PHE A 281 -8.50 7.05 3.52
CA PHE A 281 -7.70 6.51 2.42
C PHE A 281 -6.22 6.80 2.63
N SER A 282 -5.37 5.91 2.12
CA SER A 282 -3.92 5.99 2.14
C SER A 282 -3.34 5.77 0.75
N GLY A 283 -2.05 6.02 0.61
CA GLY A 283 -1.33 5.78 -0.63
C GLY A 283 -1.93 6.52 -1.83
N ILE A 284 -1.94 5.86 -2.98
CA ILE A 284 -2.47 6.42 -4.23
C ILE A 284 -3.98 6.67 -4.15
N THR A 285 -4.72 5.86 -3.40
CA THR A 285 -6.19 6.00 -3.24
C THR A 285 -6.56 7.33 -2.60
N ARG A 286 -5.74 7.82 -1.66
CA ARG A 286 -5.92 9.15 -1.06
C ARG A 286 -5.78 10.25 -2.09
N GLU A 287 -4.76 10.16 -2.95
CA GLU A 287 -4.54 11.14 -4.01
C GLU A 287 -5.68 11.12 -5.05
N GLU A 288 -6.15 9.94 -5.42
CA GLU A 288 -7.28 9.78 -6.34
C GLU A 288 -8.58 10.34 -5.76
N SER A 289 -8.90 10.02 -4.51
CA SER A 289 -10.09 10.54 -3.83
C SER A 289 -10.04 12.06 -3.67
N SER A 290 -8.89 12.62 -3.31
CA SER A 290 -8.71 14.08 -3.15
C SER A 290 -8.68 14.83 -4.48
N SER A 291 -8.21 14.19 -5.56
CA SER A 291 -8.05 14.82 -6.88
C SER A 291 -9.36 14.92 -7.65
N THR A 292 -10.31 14.02 -7.41
CA THR A 292 -11.55 13.93 -8.20
C THR A 292 -12.36 15.26 -8.19
N GLY A 293 -12.37 15.98 -7.07
CA GLY A 293 -13.04 17.28 -6.96
C GLY A 293 -12.29 18.46 -7.59
N ASN A 294 -10.96 18.39 -7.63
CA ASN A 294 -10.11 19.52 -8.02
C ASN A 294 -9.67 19.48 -9.49
N THR A 295 -9.72 18.30 -10.13
CA THR A 295 -9.21 18.12 -11.50
C THR A 295 -9.92 19.03 -12.50
N VAL A 296 -11.24 19.19 -12.43
CA VAL A 296 -12.01 20.06 -13.34
C VAL A 296 -11.57 21.51 -13.20
N ILE A 297 -11.36 21.98 -11.97
CA ILE A 297 -10.90 23.34 -11.69
C ILE A 297 -9.50 23.56 -12.27
N ILE A 298 -8.60 22.58 -12.10
CA ILE A 298 -7.25 22.64 -12.65
C ILE A 298 -7.29 22.73 -14.17
N PHE A 299 -8.13 21.92 -14.85
CA PHE A 299 -8.32 21.99 -16.31
C PHE A 299 -8.80 23.36 -16.76
N ILE A 300 -9.80 23.93 -16.09
CA ILE A 300 -10.32 25.26 -16.41
C ILE A 300 -9.24 26.31 -16.25
N ILE A 301 -8.50 26.29 -15.14
CA ILE A 301 -7.39 27.23 -14.88
C ILE A 301 -6.32 27.07 -15.96
N CYS A 302 -5.90 25.88 -16.32
CA CYS A 302 -4.94 25.63 -17.39
C CYS A 302 -5.38 26.23 -18.73
N ILE A 303 -6.65 26.00 -19.12
CA ILE A 303 -7.22 26.54 -20.37
C ILE A 303 -7.24 28.08 -20.34
N VAL A 304 -7.64 28.68 -19.22
CA VAL A 304 -7.64 30.14 -19.03
C VAL A 304 -6.24 30.74 -19.16
N PHE A 305 -5.24 30.14 -18.48
CA PHE A 305 -3.85 30.59 -18.57
C PHE A 305 -3.31 30.48 -20.00
N ILE A 306 -3.54 29.35 -20.67
CA ILE A 306 -3.13 29.15 -22.06
C ILE A 306 -3.79 30.23 -22.95
N TYR A 307 -5.07 30.50 -22.76
CA TYR A 307 -5.79 31.53 -23.49
C TYR A 307 -5.17 32.92 -23.30
N LEU A 308 -4.90 33.31 -22.04
CA LEU A 308 -4.32 34.63 -21.72
C LEU A 308 -2.91 34.80 -22.30
N ILE A 309 -2.08 33.76 -22.22
CA ILE A 309 -0.73 33.76 -22.81
C ILE A 309 -0.84 33.90 -24.34
N LEU A 310 -1.74 33.18 -24.97
CA LEU A 310 -1.94 33.27 -26.42
C LEU A 310 -2.51 34.63 -26.85
N CYS A 311 -3.42 35.22 -26.08
CA CYS A 311 -3.91 36.58 -26.34
C CYS A 311 -2.78 37.60 -26.30
N SER A 312 -1.87 37.49 -25.36
CA SER A 312 -0.67 38.33 -25.26
C SER A 312 0.29 38.13 -26.43
N LEU A 313 0.50 36.85 -26.84
CA LEU A 313 1.40 36.51 -27.95
C LEU A 313 0.89 36.96 -29.32
N TYR A 314 -0.43 36.85 -29.55
CA TYR A 314 -1.04 37.17 -30.84
C TYR A 314 -1.60 38.60 -30.92
N GLU A 315 -1.57 39.37 -29.84
CA GLU A 315 -2.22 40.69 -29.75
C GLU A 315 -3.66 40.67 -30.24
N SER A 316 -4.35 39.55 -30.03
CA SER A 316 -5.69 39.27 -30.54
C SER A 316 -6.47 38.39 -29.59
N ILE A 317 -7.74 38.67 -29.42
CA ILE A 317 -8.68 37.85 -28.61
C ILE A 317 -9.25 36.67 -29.43
N PHE A 318 -9.39 36.84 -30.74
CA PHE A 318 -10.05 35.84 -31.60
C PHE A 318 -9.18 34.70 -32.06
N ILE A 319 -7.89 34.95 -32.36
CA ILE A 319 -6.96 33.89 -32.82
C ILE A 319 -6.75 32.80 -31.78
N PRO A 320 -6.55 33.08 -30.49
CA PRO A 320 -6.45 32.08 -29.46
C PRO A 320 -7.65 31.16 -29.28
N MET A 321 -8.85 31.66 -29.55
CA MET A 321 -10.09 30.85 -29.56
C MET A 321 -10.00 29.66 -30.52
N VAL A 322 -9.40 29.86 -31.68
CA VAL A 322 -9.22 28.80 -32.69
C VAL A 322 -8.29 27.72 -32.17
N VAL A 323 -7.24 28.11 -31.44
CA VAL A 323 -6.29 27.17 -30.82
C VAL A 323 -6.98 26.35 -29.73
N ILE A 324 -7.79 26.98 -28.89
CA ILE A 324 -8.53 26.29 -27.83
C ILE A 324 -9.56 25.31 -28.38
N LEU A 325 -10.19 25.63 -29.51
CA LEU A 325 -11.13 24.72 -30.19
C LEU A 325 -10.49 23.40 -30.63
N ALA A 326 -9.16 23.31 -30.74
CA ALA A 326 -8.45 22.06 -31.02
C ALA A 326 -8.41 21.12 -29.79
N VAL A 327 -8.49 21.65 -28.58
CA VAL A 327 -8.36 20.87 -27.34
C VAL A 327 -9.46 19.79 -27.21
N PRO A 328 -10.76 20.08 -27.43
CA PRO A 328 -11.81 19.07 -27.35
C PRO A 328 -11.60 17.87 -28.28
N PHE A 329 -11.05 18.09 -29.47
CA PHE A 329 -10.77 16.99 -30.41
C PHE A 329 -9.68 16.07 -29.90
N GLY A 330 -8.64 16.62 -29.29
CA GLY A 330 -7.59 15.82 -28.66
C GLY A 330 -8.07 15.03 -27.43
N LEU A 331 -8.87 15.67 -26.58
CA LEU A 331 -9.50 14.99 -25.44
C LEU A 331 -10.44 13.87 -25.93
N MET A 332 -11.28 14.13 -26.93
CA MET A 332 -12.15 13.12 -27.51
C MET A 332 -11.35 11.93 -28.07
N GLY A 333 -10.25 12.21 -28.78
CA GLY A 333 -9.36 11.17 -29.28
C GLY A 333 -8.77 10.31 -28.14
N SER A 334 -8.27 10.95 -27.10
CA SER A 334 -7.69 10.25 -25.95
C SER A 334 -8.70 9.35 -25.24
N PHE A 335 -9.90 9.83 -24.96
CA PHE A 335 -10.95 9.02 -24.33
C PHE A 335 -11.45 7.90 -25.25
N LEU A 336 -11.54 8.15 -26.55
CA LEU A 336 -11.93 7.13 -27.54
C LEU A 336 -10.91 5.98 -27.56
N PHE A 337 -9.62 6.31 -27.66
CA PHE A 337 -8.55 5.30 -27.64
C PHE A 337 -8.46 4.59 -26.29
N ALA A 338 -8.56 5.31 -25.19
CA ALA A 338 -8.58 4.70 -23.86
C ALA A 338 -9.69 3.64 -23.75
N LYS A 339 -10.91 3.99 -24.23
CA LYS A 339 -12.04 3.04 -24.26
C LYS A 339 -11.79 1.85 -25.19
N CYS A 340 -11.20 2.06 -26.36
CA CYS A 340 -10.90 0.98 -27.32
C CYS A 340 -9.85 0.00 -26.76
N PHE A 341 -8.90 0.46 -25.97
CA PHE A 341 -7.85 -0.36 -25.37
C PHE A 341 -8.15 -0.80 -23.93
N GLY A 342 -9.34 -0.51 -23.40
CA GLY A 342 -9.74 -0.88 -22.05
C GLY A 342 -8.91 -0.18 -20.96
N LEU A 343 -8.38 1.01 -21.24
CA LEU A 343 -7.62 1.79 -20.27
C LEU A 343 -8.56 2.57 -19.35
N GLU A 344 -8.28 2.57 -18.07
CA GLU A 344 -9.07 3.26 -17.06
C GLU A 344 -8.76 4.77 -17.01
N ASN A 345 -9.76 5.56 -16.65
CA ASN A 345 -9.58 6.97 -16.35
C ASN A 345 -9.06 7.15 -14.92
N ASN A 346 -7.77 6.98 -14.76
CA ASN A 346 -7.04 7.13 -13.50
C ASN A 346 -6.23 8.43 -13.49
N ILE A 347 -5.51 8.68 -12.38
CA ILE A 347 -4.68 9.88 -12.18
C ILE A 347 -3.61 10.04 -13.27
N TYR A 348 -3.10 8.93 -13.83
CA TYR A 348 -2.08 8.95 -14.89
C TYR A 348 -2.68 9.48 -16.20
N MET A 349 -3.87 9.00 -16.57
CA MET A 349 -4.59 9.49 -17.74
C MET A 349 -4.90 10.98 -17.58
N GLN A 350 -5.40 11.41 -16.42
CA GLN A 350 -5.70 12.82 -16.15
C GLN A 350 -4.46 13.71 -16.26
N THR A 351 -3.32 13.27 -15.73
CA THR A 351 -2.05 13.99 -15.89
C THR A 351 -1.59 14.02 -17.34
N GLY A 352 -1.75 12.92 -18.08
CA GLY A 352 -1.47 12.83 -19.51
C GLY A 352 -2.33 13.78 -20.32
N LEU A 353 -3.62 13.94 -19.98
CA LEU A 353 -4.52 14.89 -20.64
C LEU A 353 -4.09 16.34 -20.45
N ILE A 354 -3.59 16.73 -19.26
CA ILE A 354 -3.04 18.08 -19.02
C ILE A 354 -1.83 18.33 -19.93
N MET A 355 -0.91 17.36 -20.01
CA MET A 355 0.22 17.45 -20.93
C MET A 355 -0.20 17.54 -22.40
N LEU A 356 -1.23 16.78 -22.80
CA LEU A 356 -1.78 16.77 -24.15
C LEU A 356 -2.32 18.15 -24.54
N ILE A 357 -2.96 18.89 -23.65
CA ILE A 357 -3.45 20.25 -23.92
C ILE A 357 -2.28 21.15 -24.34
N GLY A 358 -1.15 21.06 -23.67
CA GLY A 358 0.06 21.82 -24.02
C GLY A 358 0.61 21.47 -25.39
N LEU A 359 0.67 20.17 -25.72
CA LEU A 359 1.13 19.69 -27.04
C LEU A 359 0.19 20.08 -28.18
N LEU A 360 -1.11 19.93 -27.97
CA LEU A 360 -2.13 20.34 -28.94
C LEU A 360 -2.10 21.84 -29.20
N SER A 361 -1.95 22.65 -28.16
CA SER A 361 -1.84 24.09 -28.29
C SER A 361 -0.64 24.48 -29.16
N LYS A 362 0.52 23.88 -28.97
CA LYS A 362 1.71 24.11 -29.80
C LYS A 362 1.45 23.79 -31.29
N THR A 363 0.83 22.67 -31.56
CA THR A 363 0.47 22.23 -32.93
C THR A 363 -0.51 23.17 -33.58
N ALA A 364 -1.59 23.53 -32.86
CA ALA A 364 -2.62 24.45 -33.35
C ALA A 364 -2.09 25.88 -33.59
N ILE A 365 -1.14 26.35 -32.73
CA ILE A 365 -0.44 27.64 -32.89
C ILE A 365 0.28 27.66 -34.26
N LEU A 366 1.11 26.66 -34.55
CA LEU A 366 1.91 26.58 -35.77
C LEU A 366 1.02 26.56 -37.02
N LEU A 367 -0.09 25.87 -36.98
CA LEU A 367 -1.05 25.77 -38.08
C LEU A 367 -1.77 27.10 -38.30
N THR A 368 -2.24 27.72 -37.21
CA THR A 368 -2.97 29.02 -37.26
C THR A 368 -2.08 30.15 -37.72
N GLU A 369 -0.81 30.19 -37.28
CA GLU A 369 0.16 31.21 -37.66
C GLU A 369 0.47 31.11 -39.18
N TYR A 370 0.69 29.92 -39.70
CA TYR A 370 0.94 29.73 -41.12
C TYR A 370 -0.27 30.10 -41.96
N ALA A 371 -1.50 29.72 -41.55
CA ALA A 371 -2.74 30.09 -42.24
C ALA A 371 -2.93 31.63 -42.23
N SER A 372 -2.68 32.29 -41.10
CA SER A 372 -2.79 33.75 -40.97
C SER A 372 -1.77 34.47 -41.87
N ALA A 373 -0.53 33.98 -41.97
CA ALA A 373 0.47 34.55 -42.88
C ALA A 373 0.02 34.44 -44.36
N ARG A 374 -0.52 33.30 -44.76
CA ARG A 374 -1.06 33.11 -46.15
C ARG A 374 -2.28 33.98 -46.44
N ARG A 375 -3.15 34.19 -45.45
CA ARG A 375 -4.25 35.09 -45.55
C ARG A 375 -3.82 36.57 -45.77
N ARG A 376 -2.79 37.00 -45.05
CA ARG A 376 -2.19 38.34 -45.23
C ARG A 376 -1.59 38.52 -46.63
N GLN A 377 -1.20 37.44 -47.30
CA GLN A 377 -0.70 37.43 -48.69
C GLN A 377 -1.83 37.42 -49.73
N GLY A 378 -3.11 37.55 -49.32
CA GLY A 378 -4.26 37.67 -50.22
C GLY A 378 -4.98 36.35 -50.51
N MET A 379 -4.62 35.21 -49.92
CA MET A 379 -5.36 33.96 -50.12
C MET A 379 -6.75 34.01 -49.46
N SER A 380 -7.73 33.28 -50.02
CA SER A 380 -8.99 33.08 -49.35
C SER A 380 -8.84 32.27 -48.07
N ILE A 381 -9.80 32.37 -47.15
CA ILE A 381 -9.76 31.65 -45.85
C ILE A 381 -9.60 30.15 -46.05
N ALA A 382 -10.41 29.55 -46.96
CA ALA A 382 -10.37 28.13 -47.22
C ALA A 382 -9.03 27.68 -47.86
N GLN A 383 -8.51 28.46 -48.82
CA GLN A 383 -7.23 28.16 -49.46
C GLN A 383 -6.05 28.26 -48.47
N ALA A 384 -6.04 29.27 -47.60
CA ALA A 384 -5.02 29.45 -46.56
C ALA A 384 -5.04 28.29 -45.55
N ALA A 385 -6.22 27.85 -45.13
CA ALA A 385 -6.39 26.72 -44.23
C ALA A 385 -5.90 25.41 -44.85
N VAL A 386 -6.29 25.10 -46.08
CA VAL A 386 -5.87 23.88 -46.80
C VAL A 386 -4.34 23.91 -47.03
N ALA A 387 -3.78 25.05 -47.45
CA ALA A 387 -2.34 25.20 -47.62
C ALA A 387 -1.59 25.03 -46.32
N ALA A 388 -2.10 25.53 -45.20
CA ALA A 388 -1.49 25.34 -43.87
C ALA A 388 -1.53 23.86 -43.46
N ALA A 389 -2.66 23.18 -43.63
CA ALA A 389 -2.78 21.76 -43.33
C ALA A 389 -1.81 20.92 -44.17
N GLY A 390 -1.74 21.18 -45.50
CA GLY A 390 -0.82 20.41 -46.38
C GLY A 390 0.67 20.51 -46.03
N VAL A 391 1.12 21.72 -45.65
CA VAL A 391 2.53 21.96 -45.30
C VAL A 391 2.86 21.46 -43.91
N ARG A 392 1.91 21.54 -42.96
CA ARG A 392 2.13 21.19 -41.54
C ARG A 392 1.72 19.77 -41.17
N LEU A 393 1.08 19.01 -42.09
CA LEU A 393 0.66 17.63 -41.82
C LEU A 393 1.86 16.71 -41.50
N ARG A 394 3.01 16.93 -42.15
CA ARG A 394 4.19 16.12 -41.99
C ARG A 394 5.00 16.41 -40.70
N PRO A 395 5.13 17.69 -40.25
CA PRO A 395 5.78 18.03 -38.96
C PRO A 395 4.91 17.77 -37.74
N ILE A 396 3.59 17.64 -37.89
CA ILE A 396 2.60 17.34 -36.85
C ILE A 396 2.48 15.82 -36.70
#